data_9f74084d3373065234e8552c717fa6a2
#
_entry.id   9f74084d3373065234e8552c717fa6a2
#
_cell.length_a   1.000
_cell.length_b   1.000
_cell.length_c   1.000
_cell.angle_alpha   90.00
_cell.angle_beta   90.00
_cell.angle_gamma   90.00
#
_symmetry.space_group_name_H-M   'P 1'
#
loop_
_entity.id
_entity.type
_entity.pdbx_description
1 polymer ?
#
loop_
_entity_poly.entity_id
_entity_poly.type
_entity_poly.pdbx_seq_one_letter_code
_entity_poly.pdbx_strand_id
1 'polypeptide(L)'
;MNIVIIGTGYVGLVTGVGLASLGNTVNFIDLDEIKINDLSSKKITFYEPGLLEYFNDDETFKRMSFSSVYASIEWEEIDIVFVCVQTPNNIETNSVDTKFLESAIKEINNVNNNDLVITVKSTIPPYEIEKVCENVGMDSSKLIFNPEFLREGT
;
A
#
# COMPACT_ATOMS: atom_id res chain seq x y z
N MET A 1 3.10 8.55 13.74
CA MET A 1 1.86 8.31 12.99
C MET A 1 1.62 6.82 12.89
N ASN A 2 0.36 6.41 12.82
CA ASN A 2 -0.06 5.05 12.51
C ASN A 2 -0.45 4.97 11.02
N ILE A 3 0.26 4.18 10.26
CA ILE A 3 0.19 4.15 8.80
C ILE A 3 -0.21 2.76 8.34
N VAL A 4 -1.06 2.67 7.32
CA VAL A 4 -1.34 1.41 6.61
C VAL A 4 -0.76 1.48 5.20
N ILE A 5 -0.04 0.43 4.81
CA ILE A 5 0.44 0.22 3.44
C ILE A 5 -0.31 -0.98 2.85
N ILE A 6 -1.03 -0.77 1.75
CA ILE A 6 -1.74 -1.82 1.04
C ILE A 6 -0.98 -2.18 -0.24
N GLY A 7 -0.54 -3.42 -0.33
CA GLY A 7 0.36 -3.93 -1.36
C GLY A 7 1.82 -3.86 -0.89
N THR A 8 2.44 -5.03 -0.71
CA THR A 8 3.84 -5.19 -0.28
C THR A 8 4.77 -5.52 -1.44
N GLY A 9 4.47 -4.98 -2.61
CA GLY A 9 5.37 -4.95 -3.75
C GLY A 9 6.54 -3.98 -3.50
N TYR A 10 7.34 -3.77 -4.54
CA TYR A 10 8.50 -2.88 -4.50
C TYR A 10 8.17 -1.51 -3.87
N VAL A 11 7.20 -0.77 -4.41
CA VAL A 11 6.85 0.58 -3.93
C VAL A 11 6.35 0.56 -2.49
N GLY A 12 5.42 -0.36 -2.18
CA GLY A 12 4.81 -0.40 -0.85
C GLY A 12 5.79 -0.78 0.25
N LEU A 13 6.60 -1.82 0.03
CA LEU A 13 7.55 -2.25 1.06
C LEU A 13 8.63 -1.20 1.30
N VAL A 14 9.23 -0.62 0.25
CA VAL A 14 10.26 0.41 0.39
C VAL A 14 9.71 1.65 1.10
N THR A 15 8.51 2.12 0.68
CA THR A 15 7.85 3.27 1.31
C THR A 15 7.58 3.00 2.79
N GLY A 16 7.00 1.85 3.12
CA GLY A 16 6.62 1.53 4.50
C GLY A 16 7.82 1.31 5.42
N VAL A 17 8.87 0.61 4.95
CA VAL A 17 10.11 0.43 5.73
C VAL A 17 10.78 1.79 5.99
N GLY A 18 10.85 2.67 4.97
CA GLY A 18 11.37 4.02 5.14
C GLY A 18 10.58 4.81 6.18
N LEU A 19 9.23 4.74 6.15
CA LEU A 19 8.40 5.41 7.15
C LEU A 19 8.57 4.83 8.56
N ALA A 20 8.72 3.50 8.69
CA ALA A 20 8.99 2.83 9.96
C ALA A 20 10.35 3.26 10.55
N SER A 21 11.39 3.37 9.72
CA SER A 21 12.73 3.83 10.15
C SER A 21 12.73 5.26 10.66
N LEU A 22 11.76 6.08 10.22
CA LEU A 22 11.53 7.44 10.73
C LEU A 22 10.69 7.48 12.02
N GLY A 23 10.36 6.33 12.61
CA GLY A 23 9.68 6.23 13.90
C GLY A 23 8.16 6.13 13.84
N ASN A 24 7.57 5.90 12.65
CA ASN A 24 6.14 5.65 12.53
C ASN A 24 5.80 4.17 12.79
N THR A 25 4.57 3.89 13.22
CA THR A 25 4.01 2.52 13.23
C THR A 25 3.43 2.24 11.86
N VAL A 26 3.82 1.13 11.23
CA VAL A 26 3.42 0.79 9.87
C VAL A 26 2.81 -0.61 9.81
N ASN A 27 1.57 -0.68 9.39
CA ASN A 27 0.83 -1.92 9.18
C ASN A 27 0.79 -2.24 7.69
N PHE A 28 1.37 -3.35 7.30
CA PHE A 28 1.37 -3.81 5.92
C PHE A 28 0.24 -4.80 5.67
N ILE A 29 -0.50 -4.60 4.58
CA ILE A 29 -1.54 -5.52 4.11
C ILE A 29 -1.20 -5.98 2.69
N ASP A 30 -1.21 -7.29 2.45
CA ASP A 30 -1.14 -7.88 1.12
C ASP A 30 -1.99 -9.15 1.10
N LEU A 31 -2.75 -9.37 0.03
CA LEU A 31 -3.59 -10.55 -0.11
C LEU A 31 -2.78 -11.85 -0.32
N ASP A 32 -1.51 -11.75 -0.65
CA ASP A 32 -0.58 -12.88 -0.77
C ASP A 32 -0.06 -13.29 0.61
N GLU A 33 -0.69 -14.33 1.19
CA GLU A 33 -0.34 -14.87 2.51
C GLU A 33 1.10 -15.40 2.56
N ILE A 34 1.63 -15.91 1.45
CA ILE A 34 3.03 -16.42 1.39
C ILE A 34 3.98 -15.24 1.57
N LYS A 35 3.74 -14.15 0.86
CA LYS A 35 4.53 -12.93 0.97
C LYS A 35 4.46 -12.33 2.37
N ILE A 36 3.28 -12.28 2.97
CA ILE A 36 3.09 -11.80 4.35
C ILE A 36 3.86 -12.66 5.35
N ASN A 37 3.82 -13.98 5.22
CA ASN A 37 4.58 -14.90 6.07
C ASN A 37 6.10 -14.74 5.89
N ASP A 38 6.57 -14.58 4.65
CA ASP A 38 7.99 -14.31 4.36
C ASP A 38 8.43 -13.00 5.05
N LEU A 39 7.69 -11.90 4.88
CA LEU A 39 7.99 -10.61 5.50
C LEU A 39 7.99 -10.67 7.03
N SER A 40 6.99 -11.34 7.62
CA SER A 40 6.91 -11.56 9.07
C SER A 40 8.11 -12.35 9.61
N SER A 41 8.72 -13.17 8.76
CA SER A 41 9.94 -13.96 9.06
C SER A 41 11.24 -13.24 8.66
N LYS A 42 11.19 -11.93 8.45
CA LYS A 42 12.31 -11.08 8.00
C LYS A 42 12.90 -11.51 6.65
N LYS A 43 12.08 -12.01 5.73
CA LYS A 43 12.51 -12.42 4.40
C LYS A 43 11.91 -11.52 3.33
N ILE A 44 12.76 -10.85 2.55
CA ILE A 44 12.39 -10.02 1.40
C ILE A 44 12.67 -10.81 0.12
N THR A 45 11.76 -10.74 -0.87
CA THR A 45 11.81 -11.53 -2.10
C THR A 45 12.40 -10.79 -3.30
N PHE A 46 12.73 -9.51 -3.15
CA PHE A 46 13.36 -8.68 -4.18
C PHE A 46 14.54 -7.91 -3.59
N TYR A 47 15.39 -7.38 -4.46
CA TYR A 47 16.56 -6.59 -4.06
C TYR A 47 16.30 -5.10 -4.27
N GLU A 48 16.57 -4.32 -3.21
CA GLU A 48 16.63 -2.85 -3.26
C GLU A 48 17.81 -2.38 -2.42
N PRO A 49 18.68 -1.52 -2.96
CA PRO A 49 19.82 -0.99 -2.20
C PRO A 49 19.39 -0.34 -0.87
N GLY A 50 19.98 -0.80 0.23
CA GLY A 50 19.71 -0.27 1.57
C GLY A 50 18.45 -0.81 2.25
N LEU A 51 17.48 -1.36 1.54
CA LEU A 51 16.22 -1.83 2.12
C LEU A 51 16.45 -2.88 3.21
N LEU A 52 17.31 -3.85 2.96
CA LEU A 52 17.57 -4.96 3.89
C LEU A 52 18.18 -4.48 5.22
N GLU A 53 18.99 -3.43 5.19
CA GLU A 53 19.58 -2.82 6.37
C GLU A 53 18.52 -2.27 7.31
N TYR A 54 17.62 -1.42 6.79
CA TYR A 54 16.51 -0.83 7.56
C TYR A 54 15.48 -1.88 7.97
N PHE A 55 15.17 -2.83 7.11
CA PHE A 55 14.20 -3.89 7.40
C PHE A 55 14.65 -4.83 8.52
N ASN A 56 15.96 -5.12 8.61
CA ASN A 56 16.53 -5.98 9.66
C ASN A 56 16.90 -5.23 10.93
N ASP A 57 16.87 -3.90 10.95
CA ASP A 57 17.06 -3.12 12.17
C ASP A 57 15.93 -3.43 13.16
N ASP A 58 16.27 -3.87 14.36
CA ASP A 58 15.30 -4.36 15.34
C ASP A 58 14.32 -3.27 15.80
N GLU A 59 14.75 -2.03 15.89
CA GLU A 59 13.89 -0.90 16.30
C GLU A 59 12.92 -0.52 15.17
N THR A 60 13.36 -0.57 13.92
CA THR A 60 12.51 -0.37 12.75
C THR A 60 11.51 -1.52 12.61
N PHE A 61 11.98 -2.77 12.73
CA PHE A 61 11.12 -3.96 12.56
C PHE A 61 10.01 -4.04 13.60
N LYS A 62 10.27 -3.68 14.86
CA LYS A 62 9.26 -3.64 15.94
C LYS A 62 8.10 -2.68 15.65
N ARG A 63 8.28 -1.72 14.75
CA ARG A 63 7.24 -0.75 14.35
C ARG A 63 6.41 -1.23 13.18
N MET A 64 6.73 -2.40 12.63
CA MET A 64 6.05 -2.98 11.48
C MET A 64 5.19 -4.18 11.89
N SER A 65 4.03 -4.28 11.29
CA SER A 65 3.18 -5.46 11.35
C SER A 65 2.76 -5.89 9.93
N PHE A 66 2.45 -7.16 9.76
CA PHE A 66 2.14 -7.73 8.45
C PHE A 66 0.88 -8.59 8.57
N SER A 67 -0.11 -8.36 7.69
CA SER A 67 -1.37 -9.12 7.69
C SER A 67 -1.90 -9.30 6.27
N SER A 68 -2.61 -10.41 6.05
CA SER A 68 -3.41 -10.60 4.83
C SER A 68 -4.88 -10.22 5.00
N VAL A 69 -5.26 -9.73 6.19
CA VAL A 69 -6.65 -9.47 6.56
C VAL A 69 -6.84 -8.02 6.97
N TYR A 70 -7.69 -7.29 6.26
CA TYR A 70 -8.00 -5.88 6.56
C TYR A 70 -8.61 -5.70 7.97
N ALA A 71 -9.46 -6.61 8.39
CA ALA A 71 -10.12 -6.56 9.71
C ALA A 71 -9.17 -6.75 10.91
N SER A 72 -7.89 -7.09 10.66
CA SER A 72 -6.89 -7.19 11.74
C SER A 72 -6.32 -5.83 12.17
N ILE A 73 -6.64 -4.75 11.45
CA ILE A 73 -6.16 -3.39 11.71
C ILE A 73 -7.16 -2.63 12.58
N GLU A 74 -6.65 -1.89 13.57
CA GLU A 74 -7.43 -0.96 14.38
C GLU A 74 -7.61 0.37 13.61
N TRP A 75 -8.55 0.37 12.67
CA TRP A 75 -8.73 1.44 11.69
C TRP A 75 -9.03 2.81 12.29
N GLU A 76 -9.62 2.87 13.49
CA GLU A 76 -9.87 4.12 14.20
C GLU A 76 -8.58 4.85 14.63
N GLU A 77 -7.47 4.12 14.72
CA GLU A 77 -6.17 4.68 15.12
C GLU A 77 -5.30 5.06 13.91
N ILE A 78 -5.74 4.81 12.68
CA ILE A 78 -4.95 5.04 11.47
C ILE A 78 -5.02 6.51 11.06
N ASP A 79 -3.85 7.11 10.86
CA ASP A 79 -3.71 8.50 10.39
C ASP A 79 -3.76 8.61 8.86
N ILE A 80 -3.17 7.64 8.13
CA ILE A 80 -3.06 7.67 6.66
C ILE A 80 -2.91 6.27 6.07
N VAL A 81 -3.48 6.06 4.88
CA VAL A 81 -3.32 4.83 4.10
C VAL A 81 -2.59 5.13 2.79
N PHE A 82 -1.59 4.30 2.47
CA PHE A 82 -0.97 4.26 1.15
C PHE A 82 -1.42 3.03 0.39
N VAL A 83 -1.98 3.22 -0.79
CA VAL A 83 -2.37 2.12 -1.70
C VAL A 83 -1.29 1.99 -2.77
N CYS A 84 -0.56 0.86 -2.72
CA CYS A 84 0.61 0.54 -3.53
C CYS A 84 0.39 -0.77 -4.33
N VAL A 85 -0.83 -1.00 -4.77
CA VAL A 85 -1.18 -2.21 -5.51
C VAL A 85 -0.79 -2.12 -6.98
N GLN A 86 -0.62 -3.26 -7.62
CA GLN A 86 -0.32 -3.32 -9.04
C GLN A 86 -1.47 -2.78 -9.91
N THR A 87 -1.10 -2.15 -11.03
CA THR A 87 -2.01 -1.63 -12.04
C THR A 87 -1.54 -2.09 -13.43
N PRO A 88 -1.75 -3.39 -13.77
CA PRO A 88 -1.21 -3.95 -15.01
C PRO A 88 -1.86 -3.32 -16.25
N ASN A 89 -1.09 -3.19 -17.32
CA ASN A 89 -1.62 -2.77 -18.60
C ASN A 89 -2.39 -3.91 -19.27
N ASN A 90 -3.59 -3.64 -19.71
CA ASN A 90 -4.32 -4.52 -20.59
C ASN A 90 -3.88 -4.23 -22.04
N ILE A 91 -3.13 -5.16 -22.63
CA ILE A 91 -2.55 -5.01 -23.98
C ILE A 91 -3.64 -4.96 -25.05
N GLU A 92 -4.77 -5.68 -24.85
CA GLU A 92 -5.86 -5.76 -25.84
C GLU A 92 -6.65 -4.46 -25.92
N THR A 93 -6.88 -3.81 -24.79
CA THR A 93 -7.67 -2.56 -24.71
C THR A 93 -6.81 -1.30 -24.65
N ASN A 94 -5.49 -1.44 -24.54
CA ASN A 94 -4.53 -0.36 -24.30
C ASN A 94 -4.95 0.54 -23.12
N SER A 95 -5.50 -0.08 -22.08
CA SER A 95 -5.94 0.59 -20.84
C SER A 95 -5.26 -0.02 -19.61
N VAL A 96 -5.25 0.73 -18.53
CA VAL A 96 -4.77 0.23 -17.22
C VAL A 96 -5.88 -0.58 -16.55
N ASP A 97 -5.56 -1.74 -15.98
CA ASP A 97 -6.50 -2.50 -15.15
C ASP A 97 -6.48 -1.95 -13.71
N THR A 98 -7.56 -1.29 -13.32
CA THR A 98 -7.73 -0.65 -12.01
C THR A 98 -8.40 -1.55 -10.96
N LYS A 99 -8.71 -2.80 -11.28
CA LYS A 99 -9.48 -3.70 -10.39
C LYS A 99 -8.84 -3.90 -9.02
N PHE A 100 -7.51 -4.03 -8.96
CA PHE A 100 -6.82 -4.18 -7.69
C PHE A 100 -6.93 -2.92 -6.83
N LEU A 101 -6.83 -1.74 -7.46
CA LEU A 101 -7.01 -0.45 -6.79
C LEU A 101 -8.44 -0.27 -6.28
N GLU A 102 -9.44 -0.53 -7.14
CA GLU A 102 -10.85 -0.48 -6.76
C GLU A 102 -11.18 -1.44 -5.61
N SER A 103 -10.63 -2.68 -5.69
CA SER A 103 -10.81 -3.66 -4.62
C SER A 103 -10.21 -3.18 -3.30
N ALA A 104 -8.99 -2.65 -3.31
CA ALA A 104 -8.34 -2.13 -2.11
C ALA A 104 -9.15 -0.98 -1.48
N ILE A 105 -9.62 -0.02 -2.28
CA ILE A 105 -10.44 1.10 -1.80
C ILE A 105 -11.78 0.60 -1.24
N LYS A 106 -12.44 -0.36 -1.88
CA LYS A 106 -13.68 -0.96 -1.36
C LYS A 106 -13.47 -1.64 -0.01
N GLU A 107 -12.37 -2.38 0.16
CA GLU A 107 -12.06 -3.02 1.44
C GLU A 107 -11.79 -1.97 2.53
N ILE A 108 -11.07 -0.89 2.24
CA ILE A 108 -10.89 0.22 3.18
C ILE A 108 -12.25 0.81 3.59
N ASN A 109 -13.15 1.08 2.64
CA ASN A 109 -14.48 1.62 2.91
C ASN A 109 -15.35 0.67 3.75
N ASN A 110 -15.17 -0.65 3.60
CA ASN A 110 -15.93 -1.64 4.36
C ASN A 110 -15.52 -1.70 5.83
N VAL A 111 -14.24 -1.46 6.14
CA VAL A 111 -13.68 -1.61 7.49
C VAL A 111 -13.48 -0.28 8.23
N ASN A 112 -13.59 0.84 7.52
CA ASN A 112 -13.38 2.17 8.09
C ASN A 112 -14.54 3.12 7.78
N ASN A 113 -15.11 3.70 8.84
CA ASN A 113 -16.17 4.70 8.75
C ASN A 113 -15.66 6.14 8.97
N ASN A 114 -14.35 6.33 9.16
CA ASN A 114 -13.75 7.63 9.47
C ASN A 114 -13.35 8.38 8.20
N ASP A 115 -13.12 9.68 8.34
CA ASP A 115 -12.60 10.54 7.28
C ASP A 115 -11.08 10.32 7.09
N LEU A 116 -10.72 9.14 6.57
CA LEU A 116 -9.36 8.73 6.37
C LEU A 116 -8.80 9.28 5.06
N VAL A 117 -7.57 9.78 5.09
CA VAL A 117 -6.86 10.19 3.88
C VAL A 117 -6.24 8.97 3.21
N ILE A 118 -6.64 8.70 1.96
CA ILE A 118 -6.12 7.60 1.15
C ILE A 118 -5.16 8.18 0.12
N THR A 119 -3.91 7.73 0.16
CA THR A 119 -2.88 8.13 -0.81
C THR A 119 -2.62 6.99 -1.79
N VAL A 120 -2.93 7.20 -3.07
CA VAL A 120 -2.68 6.23 -4.14
C VAL A 120 -1.28 6.46 -4.70
N LYS A 121 -0.39 5.48 -4.50
CA LYS A 121 0.95 5.43 -5.09
C LYS A 121 1.02 4.60 -6.36
N SER A 122 0.00 3.82 -6.67
CA SER A 122 -0.10 3.08 -7.92
C SER A 122 -0.06 4.03 -9.13
N THR A 123 0.68 3.64 -10.16
CA THR A 123 0.83 4.46 -11.37
C THR A 123 -0.35 4.22 -12.30
N ILE A 124 -1.24 5.20 -12.39
CA ILE A 124 -2.38 5.21 -13.32
C ILE A 124 -2.49 6.57 -13.99
N PRO A 125 -3.12 6.69 -15.17
CA PRO A 125 -3.41 8.00 -15.76
C PRO A 125 -4.30 8.84 -14.83
N PRO A 126 -4.06 10.16 -14.68
CA PRO A 126 -4.85 11.00 -13.76
C PRO A 126 -6.36 10.94 -13.98
N TYR A 127 -6.82 10.82 -15.22
CA TYR A 127 -8.25 10.73 -15.54
C TYR A 127 -8.90 9.39 -15.13
N GLU A 128 -8.12 8.34 -14.87
CA GLU A 128 -8.66 7.07 -14.38
C GLU A 128 -8.99 7.14 -12.88
N ILE A 129 -8.36 8.03 -12.11
CA ILE A 129 -8.62 8.19 -10.68
C ILE A 129 -10.09 8.61 -10.43
N GLU A 130 -10.62 9.53 -11.24
CA GLU A 130 -12.01 9.97 -11.13
C GLU A 130 -12.98 8.80 -11.36
N LYS A 131 -12.71 7.98 -12.39
CA LYS A 131 -13.51 6.78 -12.67
C LYS A 131 -13.42 5.74 -11.55
N VAL A 132 -12.21 5.55 -10.98
CA VAL A 132 -12.04 4.66 -9.81
C VAL A 132 -12.91 5.14 -8.67
N CYS A 133 -12.88 6.44 -8.34
CA CYS A 133 -13.71 7.02 -7.29
C CYS A 133 -15.22 6.81 -7.58
N GLU A 134 -15.68 7.05 -8.80
CA GLU A 134 -17.06 6.80 -9.22
C GLU A 134 -17.45 5.32 -9.05
N ASN A 135 -16.59 4.39 -9.52
CA ASN A 135 -16.83 2.95 -9.46
C ASN A 135 -16.93 2.40 -8.02
N VAL A 136 -16.21 3.02 -7.09
CA VAL A 136 -16.19 2.60 -5.68
C VAL A 136 -17.13 3.43 -4.79
N GLY A 137 -17.78 4.46 -5.33
CA GLY A 137 -18.66 5.36 -4.59
C GLY A 137 -17.93 6.23 -3.55
N MET A 138 -16.69 6.61 -3.85
CA MET A 138 -15.85 7.43 -2.98
C MET A 138 -15.84 8.89 -3.42
N ASP A 139 -15.85 9.81 -2.47
CA ASP A 139 -15.56 11.21 -2.72
C ASP A 139 -14.06 11.39 -3.07
N SER A 140 -13.77 11.89 -4.26
CA SER A 140 -12.40 12.11 -4.74
C SER A 140 -11.61 13.10 -3.87
N SER A 141 -12.28 13.96 -3.09
CA SER A 141 -11.62 14.87 -2.15
C SER A 141 -10.88 14.16 -0.99
N LYS A 142 -11.22 12.89 -0.72
CA LYS A 142 -10.59 12.05 0.29
C LYS A 142 -9.36 11.29 -0.22
N LEU A 143 -9.05 11.42 -1.51
CA LEU A 143 -7.99 10.70 -2.17
C LEU A 143 -6.88 11.64 -2.61
N ILE A 144 -5.63 11.32 -2.24
CA ILE A 144 -4.43 11.98 -2.72
C ILE A 144 -3.79 11.08 -3.79
N PHE A 145 -3.59 11.62 -4.98
CA PHE A 145 -2.87 10.94 -6.04
C PHE A 145 -1.39 11.31 -5.98
N ASN A 146 -0.53 10.35 -5.61
CA ASN A 146 0.91 10.51 -5.46
C ASN A 146 1.65 9.35 -6.16
N PRO A 147 1.59 9.27 -7.51
CA PRO A 147 2.16 8.15 -8.25
C PRO A 147 3.68 8.09 -8.10
N GLU A 148 4.21 6.87 -8.22
CA GLU A 148 5.64 6.58 -8.18
C GLU A 148 6.12 6.16 -9.56
N PHE A 149 7.24 6.72 -10.02
CA PHE A 149 7.85 6.44 -11.32
C PHE A 149 9.27 5.87 -11.21
N LEU A 150 9.64 5.41 -10.03
CA LEU A 150 10.95 4.82 -9.79
C LEU A 150 11.09 3.46 -10.49
N ARG A 151 12.33 3.12 -10.80
CA ARG A 151 12.68 1.82 -11.36
C ARG A 151 13.23 0.92 -10.27
N GLU A 152 12.71 -0.29 -10.19
CA GLU A 152 13.16 -1.31 -9.23
C GLU A 152 14.65 -1.59 -9.38
N GLY A 153 15.38 -1.66 -8.25
CA GLY A 153 16.77 -2.09 -8.17
C GLY A 153 17.82 -1.12 -8.76
N THR A 154 17.51 0.15 -8.87
CA THR A 154 18.44 1.17 -9.42
C THR A 154 18.71 2.31 -8.47
#